data_38eb9e7468b318f55525b87990fd5994
#
_entry.id   38eb9e7468b318f55525b87990fd5994
#
_cell.length_a   1.000
_cell.length_b   1.000
_cell.length_c   1.000
_cell.angle_alpha   90.00
_cell.angle_beta   90.00
_cell.angle_gamma   90.00
#
_symmetry.space_group_name_H-M   'P 1'
#
loop_
_entity.id
_entity.type
_entity.pdbx_description
1 polymer ?
#
loop_
_entity_poly.entity_id
_entity_poly.type
_entity_poly.pdbx_seq_one_letter_code
_entity_poly.pdbx_strand_id
1 'polypeptide(L)'
;MRPSACPGLVRVVAAADGGLCRIKLPGGRLDARQARAIAAVAQAHGSGVIEATNRANLQVRGIRAGEAGALTRALLDAGLGPLVDADGDAAALAASDDVRNLMLNPLAGRDPDALVDSAALAAPLLDMLAREPRRFELSPKFAIQLDGGERIAALDHPHDIWLAAWRRGDGAVRIAAGLAGCPPVAAGAAPALVDVAPADTVALVRALLLAFLDLAPADTTRMRALLATCGAHTLLARAQAALPFPLAADPALRDWRRAPSDPALRFGAQPVRDPGRCSVGAQFALGRLDATRLDRLAALADAHGDGTLSMTPWQGVFVHGVATGAAPTVRDALAALGLVVSPGDPLARMVACAGSAGCAKARADTKRDALALAARIGTVRDLHLTGCERHCALPHPAAHTLVAVGPAHYDLYRRDGAAGLGTALARHLTIDEAAARLGEARPSQDPYDA
;
A
#
# COMPACT_ATOMS: atom_id res chain seq x y z
N MET A 1 -12.54 -23.08 -2.19
CA MET A 1 -11.52 -22.08 -1.80
C MET A 1 -10.34 -22.19 -2.77
N ARG A 2 -9.96 -21.08 -3.43
CA ARG A 2 -8.77 -21.08 -4.30
C ARG A 2 -7.51 -21.21 -3.44
N PRO A 3 -6.60 -22.16 -3.69
CA PRO A 3 -5.36 -22.28 -2.94
C PRO A 3 -4.53 -21.01 -3.10
N SER A 4 -4.13 -20.38 -2.00
CA SER A 4 -3.32 -19.17 -2.03
C SER A 4 -2.00 -19.37 -1.29
N ALA A 5 -0.88 -19.08 -1.96
CA ALA A 5 0.45 -19.00 -1.36
C ALA A 5 0.75 -17.61 -0.76
N CYS A 6 -0.26 -16.72 -0.69
CA CYS A 6 -0.06 -15.39 -0.11
C CYS A 6 -0.07 -15.46 1.43
N PRO A 7 0.88 -14.82 2.12
CA PRO A 7 0.83 -14.72 3.57
C PRO A 7 -0.40 -13.91 4.01
N GLY A 8 -1.00 -14.31 5.13
CA GLY A 8 -2.08 -13.63 5.83
C GLY A 8 -1.85 -13.75 7.32
N LEU A 9 -2.79 -13.26 8.13
CA LEU A 9 -2.70 -13.34 9.58
C LEU A 9 -2.79 -14.80 10.06
N VAL A 10 -3.70 -15.58 9.49
CA VAL A 10 -3.91 -17.01 9.82
C VAL A 10 -3.17 -17.96 8.90
N ARG A 11 -2.43 -17.45 7.94
CA ARG A 11 -1.67 -18.24 6.96
C ARG A 11 -0.21 -17.78 6.94
N VAL A 12 0.57 -18.33 7.86
CA VAL A 12 2.02 -18.15 7.86
C VAL A 12 2.62 -18.98 6.74
N VAL A 13 3.42 -18.35 5.87
CA VAL A 13 4.10 -19.02 4.75
C VAL A 13 5.60 -19.10 5.01
N ALA A 14 6.24 -20.14 4.48
CA ALA A 14 7.69 -20.30 4.60
C ALA A 14 8.43 -19.24 3.75
N ALA A 15 9.49 -18.67 4.32
CA ALA A 15 10.43 -17.76 3.68
C ALA A 15 11.88 -18.20 4.00
N ALA A 16 12.88 -17.55 3.40
CA ALA A 16 14.27 -17.95 3.61
C ALA A 16 14.74 -17.74 5.05
N ASP A 17 14.14 -16.79 5.75
CA ASP A 17 14.46 -16.39 7.13
C ASP A 17 13.50 -17.00 8.18
N GLY A 18 12.64 -17.94 7.81
CA GLY A 18 11.63 -18.54 8.68
C GLY A 18 10.21 -18.34 8.17
N GLY A 19 9.22 -18.35 9.08
CA GLY A 19 7.83 -18.07 8.72
C GLY A 19 7.59 -16.57 8.45
N LEU A 20 6.63 -16.27 7.57
CA LEU A 20 6.19 -14.91 7.22
C LEU A 20 4.68 -14.79 7.45
N CYS A 21 4.28 -13.91 8.34
CA CYS A 21 2.89 -13.50 8.59
C CYS A 21 2.66 -12.09 8.00
N ARG A 22 1.53 -11.88 7.33
CA ARG A 22 1.09 -10.54 6.90
C ARG A 22 -0.12 -10.11 7.69
N ILE A 23 0.00 -8.99 8.37
CA ILE A 23 -1.07 -8.34 9.12
C ILE A 23 -1.67 -7.28 8.20
N LYS A 24 -2.90 -7.52 7.75
CA LYS A 24 -3.63 -6.53 6.96
C LYS A 24 -4.17 -5.44 7.87
N LEU A 25 -3.87 -4.21 7.52
CA LEU A 25 -4.29 -2.99 8.18
C LEU A 25 -5.18 -2.20 7.19
N PRO A 26 -6.50 -2.38 7.23
CA PRO A 26 -7.39 -1.63 6.36
C PRO A 26 -7.15 -0.12 6.51
N GLY A 27 -6.86 0.56 5.38
CA GLY A 27 -6.45 1.96 5.39
C GLY A 27 -5.11 2.24 6.07
N GLY A 28 -4.29 1.23 6.35
CA GLY A 28 -3.03 1.39 7.08
C GLY A 28 -3.18 1.68 8.58
N ARG A 29 -4.40 1.69 9.11
CA ARG A 29 -4.72 2.17 10.46
C ARG A 29 -4.26 1.21 11.55
N LEU A 30 -3.72 1.78 12.62
CA LEU A 30 -3.14 1.06 13.76
C LEU A 30 -3.21 1.95 15.01
N ASP A 31 -3.70 1.44 16.12
CA ASP A 31 -3.55 2.12 17.42
C ASP A 31 -2.26 1.68 18.14
N ALA A 32 -1.87 2.44 19.15
CA ALA A 32 -0.64 2.20 19.91
C ALA A 32 -0.66 0.83 20.62
N ARG A 33 -1.82 0.36 21.09
CA ARG A 33 -1.97 -0.95 21.71
C ARG A 33 -1.73 -2.07 20.69
N GLN A 34 -2.30 -1.94 19.50
CA GLN A 34 -2.10 -2.87 18.41
C GLN A 34 -0.63 -2.89 17.93
N ALA A 35 0.01 -1.71 17.85
CA ALA A 35 1.42 -1.61 17.49
C ALA A 35 2.32 -2.34 18.51
N ARG A 36 2.06 -2.19 19.81
CA ARG A 36 2.76 -2.93 20.87
C ARG A 36 2.51 -4.44 20.77
N ALA A 37 1.28 -4.86 20.48
CA ALA A 37 0.97 -6.28 20.30
C ALA A 37 1.77 -6.88 19.13
N ILE A 38 1.86 -6.18 17.98
CA ILE A 38 2.68 -6.62 16.84
C ILE A 38 4.16 -6.68 17.24
N ALA A 39 4.68 -5.69 17.95
CA ALA A 39 6.05 -5.68 18.43
C ALA A 39 6.33 -6.88 19.38
N ALA A 40 5.46 -7.10 20.35
CA ALA A 40 5.57 -8.20 21.31
C ALA A 40 5.59 -9.57 20.60
N VAL A 41 4.67 -9.83 19.67
CA VAL A 41 4.62 -11.12 18.96
C VAL A 41 5.79 -11.31 18.00
N ALA A 42 6.29 -10.23 17.37
CA ALA A 42 7.47 -10.30 16.52
C ALA A 42 8.72 -10.70 17.32
N GLN A 43 8.86 -10.18 18.53
CA GLN A 43 9.94 -10.51 19.46
C GLN A 43 9.77 -11.90 20.06
N ALA A 44 8.55 -12.23 20.53
CA ALA A 44 8.27 -13.48 21.24
C ALA A 44 8.27 -14.70 20.32
N HIS A 45 7.82 -14.59 19.06
CA HIS A 45 7.59 -15.73 18.16
C HIS A 45 8.40 -15.69 16.87
N GLY A 46 9.08 -14.57 16.57
CA GLY A 46 9.84 -14.36 15.35
C GLY A 46 11.28 -13.91 15.58
N SER A 47 11.87 -13.30 14.57
CA SER A 47 13.21 -12.72 14.62
C SER A 47 13.23 -11.26 15.13
N GLY A 48 12.08 -10.70 15.49
CA GLY A 48 11.92 -9.28 15.81
C GLY A 48 11.87 -8.37 14.57
N VAL A 49 12.07 -8.89 13.37
CA VAL A 49 12.01 -8.11 12.11
C VAL A 49 10.57 -7.90 11.68
N ILE A 50 10.24 -6.66 11.37
CA ILE A 50 8.94 -6.24 10.84
C ILE A 50 9.19 -5.48 9.53
N GLU A 51 8.35 -5.68 8.54
CA GLU A 51 8.43 -4.95 7.26
C GLU A 51 7.09 -4.28 6.92
N ALA A 52 7.15 -2.97 6.63
CA ALA A 52 6.06 -2.24 6.02
C ALA A 52 5.97 -2.58 4.52
N THR A 53 4.74 -2.72 4.02
CA THR A 53 4.49 -3.14 2.64
C THR A 53 4.00 -1.97 1.78
N ASN A 54 4.07 -2.14 0.47
CA ASN A 54 3.50 -1.21 -0.52
C ASN A 54 1.95 -1.17 -0.56
N ARG A 55 1.29 -1.80 0.42
CA ARG A 55 -0.18 -1.76 0.62
C ARG A 55 -0.55 -1.32 2.03
N ALA A 56 0.34 -0.54 2.67
CA ALA A 56 0.15 -0.04 4.03
C ALA A 56 -0.10 -1.13 5.09
N ASN A 57 0.36 -2.35 4.84
CA ASN A 57 0.28 -3.48 5.78
C ASN A 57 1.63 -3.71 6.47
N LEU A 58 1.64 -4.48 7.56
CA LEU A 58 2.86 -4.95 8.20
C LEU A 58 3.08 -6.45 7.98
N GLN A 59 4.32 -6.87 8.01
CA GLN A 59 4.74 -8.27 7.95
C GLN A 59 5.65 -8.58 9.13
N VAL A 60 5.38 -9.65 9.87
CA VAL A 60 6.29 -10.22 10.85
C VAL A 60 7.09 -11.33 10.16
N ARG A 61 8.41 -11.29 10.31
CA ARG A 61 9.35 -12.18 9.65
C ARG A 61 10.09 -13.07 10.64
N GLY A 62 10.70 -14.15 10.09
CA GLY A 62 11.52 -15.07 10.90
C GLY A 62 10.72 -15.80 11.97
N ILE A 63 9.43 -16.09 11.73
CA ILE A 63 8.59 -16.81 12.67
C ILE A 63 9.16 -18.23 12.84
N ARG A 64 9.42 -18.61 14.08
CA ARG A 64 10.03 -19.90 14.41
C ARG A 64 9.05 -21.07 14.16
N ALA A 65 9.60 -22.22 13.87
CA ALA A 65 8.80 -23.44 13.68
C ALA A 65 7.95 -23.73 14.94
N GLY A 66 6.66 -24.03 14.73
CA GLY A 66 5.70 -24.29 15.82
C GLY A 66 5.03 -23.03 16.40
N GLU A 67 5.56 -21.82 16.17
CA GLU A 67 5.08 -20.58 16.82
C GLU A 67 3.90 -19.90 16.10
N ALA A 68 3.56 -20.33 14.87
CA ALA A 68 2.55 -19.67 14.05
C ALA A 68 1.17 -19.56 14.74
N GLY A 69 0.74 -20.62 15.46
CA GLY A 69 -0.55 -20.63 16.15
C GLY A 69 -0.62 -19.63 17.32
N ALA A 70 0.45 -19.56 18.14
CA ALA A 70 0.54 -18.63 19.26
C ALA A 70 0.56 -17.17 18.77
N LEU A 71 1.38 -16.89 17.73
CA LEU A 71 1.44 -15.58 17.08
C LEU A 71 0.05 -15.15 16.55
N THR A 72 -0.62 -16.02 15.79
CA THR A 72 -1.95 -15.73 15.22
C THR A 72 -2.97 -15.40 16.31
N ARG A 73 -3.01 -16.20 17.39
CA ARG A 73 -3.94 -15.99 18.51
C ARG A 73 -3.70 -14.63 19.17
N ALA A 74 -2.46 -14.30 19.51
CA ALA A 74 -2.13 -13.03 20.13
C ALA A 74 -2.48 -11.81 19.25
N LEU A 75 -2.33 -11.94 17.92
CA LEU A 75 -2.75 -10.87 16.99
C LEU A 75 -4.27 -10.74 16.90
N LEU A 76 -5.01 -11.86 16.94
CA LEU A 76 -6.48 -11.85 16.97
C LEU A 76 -6.99 -11.21 18.26
N ASP A 77 -6.42 -11.58 19.43
CA ASP A 77 -6.75 -11.01 20.73
C ASP A 77 -6.47 -9.50 20.80
N ALA A 78 -5.51 -9.02 20.02
CA ALA A 78 -5.24 -7.59 19.86
C ALA A 78 -6.20 -6.86 18.88
N GLY A 79 -7.18 -7.58 18.29
CA GLY A 79 -8.13 -7.01 17.34
C GLY A 79 -7.53 -6.72 15.96
N LEU A 80 -6.47 -7.41 15.56
CA LEU A 80 -5.80 -7.24 14.27
C LEU A 80 -6.36 -8.17 13.17
N GLY A 81 -7.27 -9.08 13.54
CA GLY A 81 -7.96 -9.99 12.64
C GLY A 81 -9.23 -9.39 12.01
N PRO A 82 -9.95 -10.20 11.21
CA PRO A 82 -11.27 -9.85 10.74
C PRO A 82 -12.29 -9.87 11.90
N LEU A 83 -13.33 -9.03 11.78
CA LEU A 83 -14.43 -8.94 12.73
C LEU A 83 -15.43 -10.11 12.50
N VAL A 84 -14.98 -11.34 12.71
CA VAL A 84 -15.81 -12.57 12.68
C VAL A 84 -15.51 -13.37 13.93
N ASP A 85 -16.50 -14.13 14.43
CA ASP A 85 -16.31 -14.93 15.63
C ASP A 85 -15.12 -15.86 15.46
N ALA A 86 -14.18 -15.79 16.41
CA ALA A 86 -12.94 -16.58 16.41
C ALA A 86 -13.20 -18.10 16.54
N ASP A 87 -14.39 -18.50 16.98
CA ASP A 87 -14.85 -19.89 17.06
C ASP A 87 -15.26 -20.48 15.71
N GLY A 88 -15.16 -19.69 14.64
CA GLY A 88 -15.44 -20.10 13.27
C GLY A 88 -14.36 -21.01 12.69
N ASP A 89 -14.74 -21.76 11.66
CA ASP A 89 -13.84 -22.55 10.82
C ASP A 89 -12.61 -21.71 10.39
N ALA A 90 -11.42 -22.28 10.54
CA ALA A 90 -10.15 -21.62 10.14
C ALA A 90 -10.14 -21.17 8.67
N ALA A 91 -10.89 -21.86 7.79
CA ALA A 91 -11.05 -21.46 6.41
C ALA A 91 -11.92 -20.19 6.27
N ALA A 92 -12.97 -20.05 7.09
CA ALA A 92 -13.81 -18.86 7.12
C ALA A 92 -13.02 -17.65 7.63
N LEU A 93 -12.23 -17.84 8.69
CA LEU A 93 -11.35 -16.80 9.22
C LEU A 93 -10.31 -16.35 8.18
N ALA A 94 -9.67 -17.30 7.47
CA ALA A 94 -8.72 -17.01 6.42
C ALA A 94 -9.36 -16.25 5.25
N ALA A 95 -10.54 -16.64 4.80
CA ALA A 95 -11.27 -15.96 3.73
C ALA A 95 -11.67 -14.53 4.13
N SER A 96 -12.12 -14.34 5.36
CA SER A 96 -12.48 -13.03 5.89
C SER A 96 -11.25 -12.13 6.06
N ASP A 97 -10.09 -12.68 6.44
CA ASP A 97 -8.83 -11.93 6.42
C ASP A 97 -8.40 -11.59 4.99
N ASP A 98 -8.57 -12.50 4.04
CA ASP A 98 -8.13 -12.30 2.65
C ASP A 98 -8.82 -11.12 1.95
N VAL A 99 -10.07 -10.80 2.27
CA VAL A 99 -10.82 -9.69 1.65
C VAL A 99 -10.56 -8.31 2.27
N ARG A 100 -9.76 -8.21 3.32
CA ARG A 100 -9.45 -6.94 4.02
C ARG A 100 -8.43 -6.05 3.30
N ASN A 101 -8.27 -6.19 1.98
CA ASN A 101 -7.38 -5.38 1.17
C ASN A 101 -8.06 -4.07 0.73
N LEU A 102 -8.39 -3.23 1.69
CA LEU A 102 -8.90 -1.87 1.47
C LEU A 102 -7.78 -0.86 1.73
N MET A 103 -7.38 -0.14 0.69
CA MET A 103 -6.42 0.97 0.80
C MET A 103 -7.16 2.28 0.94
N LEU A 104 -6.78 3.08 1.93
CA LEU A 104 -7.13 4.48 2.09
C LEU A 104 -5.87 5.34 2.03
N ASN A 105 -6.05 6.62 1.81
CA ASN A 105 -4.97 7.57 1.97
C ASN A 105 -4.61 7.73 3.46
N PRO A 106 -3.34 8.03 3.80
CA PRO A 106 -2.89 8.03 5.20
C PRO A 106 -3.62 9.03 6.11
N LEU A 107 -4.11 10.14 5.54
CA LEU A 107 -4.87 11.17 6.26
C LEU A 107 -6.40 11.02 6.07
N ALA A 108 -6.89 9.86 5.67
CA ALA A 108 -8.33 9.59 5.54
C ALA A 108 -9.11 9.97 6.80
N GLY A 109 -10.16 10.79 6.65
CA GLY A 109 -10.96 11.34 7.74
C GLY A 109 -10.30 12.52 8.48
N ARG A 110 -9.05 12.88 8.16
CA ARG A 110 -8.30 13.95 8.84
C ARG A 110 -7.90 15.11 7.93
N ASP A 111 -7.71 14.86 6.64
CA ASP A 111 -7.27 15.90 5.68
C ASP A 111 -8.35 16.98 5.52
N PRO A 112 -8.02 18.26 5.73
CA PRO A 112 -8.98 19.37 5.59
C PRO A 112 -9.49 19.54 4.15
N ASP A 113 -8.71 19.16 3.14
CA ASP A 113 -9.03 19.32 1.74
C ASP A 113 -9.83 18.14 1.15
N ALA A 114 -9.99 17.05 1.91
CA ALA A 114 -10.75 15.90 1.45
C ALA A 114 -12.23 16.26 1.19
N LEU A 115 -12.73 15.85 0.02
CA LEU A 115 -14.11 16.06 -0.41
C LEU A 115 -15.09 15.16 0.34
N VAL A 116 -14.63 13.95 0.73
CA VAL A 116 -15.42 12.95 1.45
C VAL A 116 -14.59 12.39 2.59
N ASP A 117 -15.23 12.08 3.71
CA ASP A 117 -14.61 11.29 4.77
C ASP A 117 -14.51 9.82 4.32
N SER A 118 -13.40 9.49 3.67
CA SER A 118 -13.12 8.13 3.19
C SER A 118 -12.99 7.13 4.33
N ALA A 119 -12.61 7.59 5.54
CA ALA A 119 -12.54 6.73 6.71
C ALA A 119 -13.91 6.29 7.21
N ALA A 120 -14.92 7.16 7.12
CA ALA A 120 -16.29 6.82 7.49
C ALA A 120 -16.90 5.79 6.52
N LEU A 121 -16.50 5.80 5.24
CA LEU A 121 -16.94 4.82 4.24
C LEU A 121 -16.22 3.46 4.38
N ALA A 122 -15.06 3.40 5.03
CA ALA A 122 -14.26 2.17 5.13
C ALA A 122 -14.95 1.09 5.98
N ALA A 123 -15.55 1.45 7.12
CA ALA A 123 -16.16 0.49 8.02
C ALA A 123 -17.34 -0.28 7.37
N PRO A 124 -18.33 0.36 6.73
CA PRO A 124 -19.40 -0.35 6.04
C PRO A 124 -18.91 -1.16 4.83
N LEU A 125 -17.84 -0.74 4.14
CA LEU A 125 -17.22 -1.55 3.09
C LEU A 125 -16.59 -2.83 3.65
N LEU A 126 -15.87 -2.74 4.75
CA LEU A 126 -15.26 -3.90 5.40
C LEU A 126 -16.30 -4.87 5.97
N ASP A 127 -17.37 -4.35 6.55
CA ASP A 127 -18.49 -5.17 7.03
C ASP A 127 -19.18 -5.91 5.87
N MET A 128 -19.46 -5.23 4.78
CA MET A 128 -20.00 -5.85 3.57
C MET A 128 -19.09 -6.96 3.04
N LEU A 129 -17.78 -6.71 2.93
CA LEU A 129 -16.81 -7.71 2.46
C LEU A 129 -16.74 -8.92 3.38
N ALA A 130 -16.74 -8.71 4.69
CA ALA A 130 -16.68 -9.80 5.68
C ALA A 130 -17.93 -10.69 5.66
N ARG A 131 -19.10 -10.09 5.40
CA ARG A 131 -20.40 -10.81 5.36
C ARG A 131 -20.73 -11.38 3.98
N GLU A 132 -20.00 -11.01 2.91
CA GLU A 132 -20.31 -11.53 1.56
C GLU A 132 -20.15 -13.06 1.52
N PRO A 133 -21.21 -13.81 1.21
CA PRO A 133 -21.16 -15.28 1.22
C PRO A 133 -20.13 -15.84 0.25
N ARG A 134 -19.88 -15.15 -0.88
CA ARG A 134 -18.95 -15.56 -1.94
C ARG A 134 -17.50 -15.10 -1.71
N ARG A 135 -17.17 -14.49 -0.56
CA ARG A 135 -15.82 -14.00 -0.26
C ARG A 135 -14.72 -15.07 -0.41
N PHE A 136 -15.06 -16.35 -0.23
CA PHE A 136 -14.14 -17.48 -0.41
C PHE A 136 -13.61 -17.64 -1.85
N GLU A 137 -14.30 -17.07 -2.82
CA GLU A 137 -13.93 -17.12 -4.23
C GLU A 137 -12.93 -16.03 -4.60
N LEU A 138 -12.78 -15.00 -3.75
CA LEU A 138 -11.86 -13.89 -4.01
C LEU A 138 -10.41 -14.28 -3.73
N SER A 139 -9.53 -13.76 -4.56
CA SER A 139 -8.09 -13.85 -4.33
C SER A 139 -7.67 -12.94 -3.18
N PRO A 140 -6.74 -13.35 -2.29
CA PRO A 140 -6.14 -12.47 -1.29
C PRO A 140 -5.34 -11.31 -1.89
N LYS A 141 -5.20 -11.25 -3.21
CA LYS A 141 -4.60 -10.13 -3.95
C LYS A 141 -5.64 -9.16 -4.49
N PHE A 142 -6.93 -9.52 -4.48
CA PHE A 142 -7.98 -8.60 -4.90
C PHE A 142 -8.01 -7.41 -3.95
N ALA A 143 -7.94 -6.20 -4.48
CA ALA A 143 -7.75 -5.00 -3.68
C ALA A 143 -8.65 -3.86 -4.14
N ILE A 144 -9.12 -3.09 -3.17
CA ILE A 144 -9.99 -1.94 -3.37
C ILE A 144 -9.26 -0.71 -2.85
N GLN A 145 -9.34 0.40 -3.58
CA GLN A 145 -8.87 1.71 -3.14
C GLN A 145 -10.06 2.65 -2.96
N LEU A 146 -10.02 3.44 -1.90
CA LEU A 146 -10.94 4.54 -1.67
C LEU A 146 -10.13 5.81 -1.39
N ASP A 147 -10.24 6.79 -2.29
CA ASP A 147 -9.64 8.11 -2.24
C ASP A 147 -10.73 9.16 -1.96
N GLY A 148 -10.65 9.82 -0.82
CA GLY A 148 -11.59 10.89 -0.44
C GLY A 148 -11.26 12.26 -1.03
N GLY A 149 -10.21 12.36 -1.85
CA GLY A 149 -9.70 13.63 -2.37
C GLY A 149 -8.60 14.24 -1.50
N GLU A 150 -7.99 13.46 -0.61
CA GLU A 150 -6.92 13.91 0.29
C GLU A 150 -5.68 14.36 -0.49
N ARG A 151 -4.90 15.32 0.07
CA ARG A 151 -3.66 15.85 -0.55
C ARG A 151 -2.57 14.78 -0.68
N ILE A 152 -2.51 13.85 0.28
CA ILE A 152 -1.55 12.74 0.28
C ILE A 152 -2.28 11.48 -0.16
N ALA A 153 -2.17 11.15 -1.45
CA ALA A 153 -2.94 10.08 -2.07
C ALA A 153 -2.06 9.08 -2.82
N ALA A 154 -2.43 7.79 -2.74
CA ALA A 154 -1.75 6.70 -3.44
C ALA A 154 -2.32 6.55 -4.86
N LEU A 155 -1.90 7.43 -5.77
CA LEU A 155 -2.40 7.49 -7.14
C LEU A 155 -1.59 6.65 -8.15
N ASP A 156 -0.57 5.95 -7.67
CA ASP A 156 0.37 5.12 -8.45
C ASP A 156 0.30 3.61 -8.10
N HIS A 157 -0.63 3.22 -7.23
CA HIS A 157 -0.81 1.84 -6.78
C HIS A 157 -2.06 1.21 -7.42
N PRO A 158 -1.93 0.37 -8.46
CA PRO A 158 -3.09 -0.22 -9.15
C PRO A 158 -3.91 -1.14 -8.25
N HIS A 159 -5.24 -0.97 -8.31
CA HIS A 159 -6.23 -1.77 -7.59
C HIS A 159 -7.21 -2.44 -8.55
N ASP A 160 -7.91 -3.48 -8.10
CA ASP A 160 -8.93 -4.15 -8.90
C ASP A 160 -10.17 -3.26 -9.05
N ILE A 161 -10.56 -2.57 -7.98
CA ILE A 161 -11.56 -1.49 -7.98
C ILE A 161 -10.92 -0.27 -7.34
N TRP A 162 -10.99 0.88 -7.97
CA TRP A 162 -10.64 2.16 -7.37
C TRP A 162 -11.84 3.08 -7.33
N LEU A 163 -11.92 3.87 -6.28
CA LEU A 163 -12.98 4.82 -5.97
C LEU A 163 -12.31 6.16 -5.61
N ALA A 164 -12.76 7.26 -6.19
CA ALA A 164 -12.21 8.57 -5.90
C ALA A 164 -13.30 9.64 -5.80
N ALA A 165 -13.24 10.45 -4.76
CA ALA A 165 -14.14 11.57 -4.61
C ALA A 165 -13.84 12.64 -5.67
N TRP A 166 -14.90 13.17 -6.28
CA TRP A 166 -14.83 14.25 -7.25
C TRP A 166 -15.99 15.21 -7.10
N ARG A 167 -15.80 16.44 -7.57
CA ARG A 167 -16.84 17.46 -7.54
C ARG A 167 -17.40 17.65 -8.94
N ARG A 168 -18.68 17.39 -9.10
CA ARG A 168 -19.42 17.62 -10.34
C ARG A 168 -19.60 19.11 -10.61
N GLY A 169 -19.90 19.47 -11.84
CA GLY A 169 -20.07 20.88 -12.27
C GLY A 169 -21.19 21.63 -11.54
N ASP A 170 -22.19 20.93 -11.01
CA ASP A 170 -23.26 21.50 -10.16
C ASP A 170 -22.86 21.66 -8.67
N GLY A 171 -21.61 21.33 -8.31
CA GLY A 171 -21.08 21.40 -6.97
C GLY A 171 -21.28 20.13 -6.14
N ALA A 172 -22.08 19.16 -6.60
CA ALA A 172 -22.32 17.91 -5.88
C ALA A 172 -21.01 17.07 -5.78
N VAL A 173 -20.76 16.52 -4.58
CA VAL A 173 -19.66 15.59 -4.37
C VAL A 173 -20.17 14.18 -4.68
N ARG A 174 -19.43 13.48 -5.53
CA ARG A 174 -19.70 12.13 -6.02
C ARG A 174 -18.48 11.24 -5.81
N ILE A 175 -18.65 9.94 -5.94
CA ILE A 175 -17.56 8.93 -5.97
C ILE A 175 -17.46 8.41 -7.40
N ALA A 176 -16.41 8.81 -8.09
CA ALA A 176 -16.00 8.23 -9.36
C ALA A 176 -15.41 6.84 -9.14
N ALA A 177 -15.69 5.90 -10.03
CA ALA A 177 -15.19 4.55 -9.94
C ALA A 177 -14.57 4.08 -11.26
N GLY A 178 -13.55 3.25 -11.11
CA GLY A 178 -12.92 2.55 -12.23
C GLY A 178 -12.32 1.21 -11.82
N LEU A 179 -11.78 0.51 -12.80
CA LEU A 179 -11.39 -0.89 -12.70
C LEU A 179 -9.93 -1.08 -13.15
N ALA A 180 -9.23 -1.98 -12.48
CA ALA A 180 -7.89 -2.45 -12.86
C ALA A 180 -6.83 -1.35 -13.04
N GLY A 181 -6.83 -0.32 -12.16
CA GLY A 181 -5.90 0.80 -12.28
C GLY A 181 -5.91 1.72 -11.06
N CYS A 182 -5.71 3.00 -11.32
CA CYS A 182 -5.70 4.10 -10.35
C CYS A 182 -6.64 5.21 -10.83
N PRO A 183 -7.04 6.15 -9.95
CA PRO A 183 -7.67 7.40 -10.37
C PRO A 183 -6.82 8.12 -11.43
N PRO A 184 -7.42 8.67 -12.50
CA PRO A 184 -6.68 9.27 -13.60
C PRO A 184 -6.04 10.60 -13.17
N VAL A 185 -4.72 10.71 -13.30
CA VAL A 185 -3.94 11.93 -13.03
C VAL A 185 -3.48 12.56 -14.34
N ALA A 186 -2.84 11.79 -15.21
CA ALA A 186 -2.33 12.27 -16.48
C ALA A 186 -3.43 12.36 -17.56
N ALA A 187 -3.25 13.24 -18.54
CA ALA A 187 -4.20 13.44 -19.64
C ALA A 187 -4.51 12.16 -20.43
N GLY A 188 -3.52 11.28 -20.61
CA GLY A 188 -3.69 9.99 -21.33
C GLY A 188 -4.17 8.83 -20.46
N ALA A 189 -4.42 9.04 -19.16
CA ALA A 189 -4.91 7.98 -18.27
C ALA A 189 -6.36 7.60 -18.62
N ALA A 190 -6.69 6.32 -18.46
CA ALA A 190 -8.06 5.83 -18.66
C ALA A 190 -9.03 6.58 -17.72
N PRO A 191 -10.15 7.12 -18.24
CA PRO A 191 -11.10 7.88 -17.43
C PRO A 191 -11.82 6.97 -16.41
N ALA A 192 -12.51 7.61 -15.45
CA ALA A 192 -13.48 6.93 -14.62
C ALA A 192 -14.62 6.36 -15.48
N LEU A 193 -15.19 5.25 -15.04
CA LEU A 193 -16.21 4.53 -15.80
C LEU A 193 -17.64 4.94 -15.42
N VAL A 194 -17.86 5.20 -14.13
CA VAL A 194 -19.16 5.58 -13.54
C VAL A 194 -18.95 6.46 -12.32
N ASP A 195 -20.02 7.13 -11.87
CA ASP A 195 -20.05 7.81 -10.58
C ASP A 195 -21.36 7.55 -9.82
N VAL A 196 -21.27 7.54 -8.50
CA VAL A 196 -22.40 7.34 -7.60
C VAL A 196 -22.40 8.35 -6.46
N ALA A 197 -23.54 8.49 -5.77
CA ALA A 197 -23.55 9.22 -4.50
C ALA A 197 -22.68 8.51 -3.44
N PRO A 198 -22.07 9.23 -2.49
CA PRO A 198 -21.27 8.60 -1.43
C PRO A 198 -22.02 7.50 -0.67
N ALA A 199 -23.34 7.66 -0.45
CA ALA A 199 -24.18 6.67 0.21
C ALA A 199 -24.31 5.34 -0.58
N ASP A 200 -24.18 5.38 -1.90
CA ASP A 200 -24.33 4.23 -2.79
C ASP A 200 -23.02 3.45 -3.01
N THR A 201 -21.92 3.92 -2.42
CA THR A 201 -20.57 3.36 -2.64
C THR A 201 -20.49 1.88 -2.27
N VAL A 202 -21.07 1.48 -1.15
CA VAL A 202 -21.04 0.08 -0.70
C VAL A 202 -21.81 -0.83 -1.65
N ALA A 203 -22.99 -0.39 -2.10
CA ALA A 203 -23.80 -1.14 -3.07
C ALA A 203 -23.07 -1.29 -4.41
N LEU A 204 -22.44 -0.22 -4.90
CA LEU A 204 -21.63 -0.25 -6.12
C LEU A 204 -20.48 -1.27 -6.00
N VAL A 205 -19.69 -1.19 -4.93
CA VAL A 205 -18.54 -2.09 -4.73
C VAL A 205 -19.01 -3.54 -4.68
N ARG A 206 -20.10 -3.83 -3.96
CA ARG A 206 -20.67 -5.17 -3.90
C ARG A 206 -21.14 -5.67 -5.27
N ALA A 207 -21.82 -4.83 -6.04
CA ALA A 207 -22.28 -5.19 -7.39
C ALA A 207 -21.11 -5.47 -8.35
N LEU A 208 -20.06 -4.63 -8.33
CA LEU A 208 -18.84 -4.84 -9.13
C LEU A 208 -18.09 -6.12 -8.73
N LEU A 209 -18.02 -6.41 -7.43
CA LEU A 209 -17.40 -7.62 -6.90
C LEU A 209 -18.15 -8.88 -7.34
N LEU A 210 -19.48 -8.90 -7.22
CA LEU A 210 -20.30 -10.01 -7.65
C LEU A 210 -20.25 -10.20 -9.18
N ALA A 211 -20.28 -9.11 -9.94
CA ALA A 211 -20.11 -9.17 -11.39
C ALA A 211 -18.74 -9.76 -11.78
N PHE A 212 -17.67 -9.41 -11.07
CA PHE A 212 -16.36 -10.03 -11.24
C PHE A 212 -16.42 -11.54 -10.97
N LEU A 213 -17.01 -11.97 -9.87
CA LEU A 213 -17.12 -13.39 -9.51
C LEU A 213 -17.97 -14.20 -10.48
N ASP A 214 -19.02 -13.58 -11.05
CA ASP A 214 -19.90 -14.24 -12.02
C ASP A 214 -19.24 -14.43 -13.39
N LEU A 215 -18.40 -13.47 -13.80
CA LEU A 215 -17.80 -13.45 -15.13
C LEU A 215 -16.38 -14.05 -15.18
N ALA A 216 -15.67 -14.09 -14.04
CA ALA A 216 -14.28 -14.52 -14.00
C ALA A 216 -14.15 -16.06 -14.09
N PRO A 217 -13.42 -16.60 -15.08
CA PRO A 217 -12.99 -18.00 -15.06
C PRO A 217 -12.29 -18.38 -13.75
N ALA A 218 -12.30 -19.67 -13.43
CA ALA A 218 -11.79 -20.17 -12.14
C ALA A 218 -10.32 -19.82 -11.83
N ASP A 219 -9.50 -19.64 -12.85
CA ASP A 219 -8.08 -19.26 -12.77
C ASP A 219 -7.86 -17.73 -12.79
N THR A 220 -8.85 -16.95 -13.15
CA THR A 220 -8.78 -15.50 -13.22
C THR A 220 -8.99 -14.89 -11.83
N THR A 221 -7.92 -14.30 -11.29
CA THR A 221 -7.86 -13.78 -9.90
C THR A 221 -7.80 -12.27 -9.81
N ARG A 222 -7.69 -11.56 -10.93
CA ARG A 222 -7.50 -10.11 -10.98
C ARG A 222 -8.41 -9.47 -12.02
N MET A 223 -8.95 -8.31 -11.68
CA MET A 223 -9.82 -7.51 -12.55
C MET A 223 -9.19 -7.25 -13.93
N ARG A 224 -7.89 -6.92 -13.96
CA ARG A 224 -7.17 -6.68 -15.23
C ARG A 224 -7.25 -7.85 -16.19
N ALA A 225 -7.11 -9.08 -15.69
CA ALA A 225 -7.18 -10.27 -16.53
C ALA A 225 -8.60 -10.51 -17.06
N LEU A 226 -9.62 -10.28 -16.22
CA LEU A 226 -11.02 -10.37 -16.66
C LEU A 226 -11.34 -9.33 -17.73
N LEU A 227 -10.96 -8.07 -17.53
CA LEU A 227 -11.24 -6.99 -18.48
C LEU A 227 -10.59 -7.20 -19.84
N ALA A 228 -9.45 -7.88 -19.88
CA ALA A 228 -8.80 -8.26 -21.15
C ALA A 228 -9.63 -9.25 -21.98
N THR A 229 -10.56 -9.99 -21.36
CA THR A 229 -11.41 -10.99 -22.04
C THR A 229 -12.82 -10.48 -22.33
N CYS A 230 -13.48 -9.79 -21.37
CA CYS A 230 -14.88 -9.41 -21.53
C CYS A 230 -15.13 -7.90 -21.66
N GLY A 231 -14.10 -7.06 -21.37
CA GLY A 231 -14.23 -5.61 -21.39
C GLY A 231 -15.01 -5.02 -20.19
N ALA A 232 -14.86 -3.72 -19.97
CA ALA A 232 -15.52 -3.03 -18.86
C ALA A 232 -17.04 -2.93 -19.02
N HIS A 233 -17.52 -2.75 -20.25
CA HIS A 233 -18.96 -2.64 -20.53
C HIS A 233 -19.75 -3.87 -20.08
N THR A 234 -19.28 -5.07 -20.39
CA THR A 234 -19.92 -6.34 -19.99
C THR A 234 -20.00 -6.45 -18.46
N LEU A 235 -18.91 -6.11 -17.78
CA LEU A 235 -18.88 -6.14 -16.31
C LEU A 235 -19.84 -5.12 -15.70
N LEU A 236 -19.89 -3.87 -16.20
CA LEU A 236 -20.80 -2.85 -15.73
C LEU A 236 -22.27 -3.22 -15.98
N ALA A 237 -22.61 -3.80 -17.16
CA ALA A 237 -23.96 -4.29 -17.44
C ALA A 237 -24.37 -5.39 -16.45
N ARG A 238 -23.46 -6.30 -16.10
CA ARG A 238 -23.72 -7.33 -15.07
C ARG A 238 -23.90 -6.72 -13.68
N ALA A 239 -23.06 -5.74 -13.30
CA ALA A 239 -23.17 -5.04 -12.03
C ALA A 239 -24.49 -4.25 -11.93
N GLN A 240 -24.93 -3.59 -13.01
CA GLN A 240 -26.19 -2.84 -13.08
C GLN A 240 -27.40 -3.69 -12.69
N ALA A 241 -27.41 -4.96 -13.08
CA ALA A 241 -28.52 -5.87 -12.77
C ALA A 241 -28.70 -6.13 -11.25
N ALA A 242 -27.68 -5.84 -10.44
CA ALA A 242 -27.70 -6.02 -8.98
C ALA A 242 -27.94 -4.70 -8.21
N LEU A 243 -28.14 -3.57 -8.91
CA LEU A 243 -28.27 -2.25 -8.29
C LEU A 243 -29.68 -1.71 -8.40
N PRO A 244 -30.21 -1.06 -7.35
CA PRO A 244 -31.54 -0.44 -7.37
C PRO A 244 -31.55 0.95 -8.04
N PHE A 245 -30.41 1.43 -8.53
CA PHE A 245 -30.23 2.72 -9.19
C PHE A 245 -29.42 2.54 -10.49
N PRO A 246 -29.56 3.46 -11.46
CA PRO A 246 -28.83 3.37 -12.71
C PRO A 246 -27.35 3.70 -12.51
N LEU A 247 -26.47 2.90 -13.13
CA LEU A 247 -25.07 3.25 -13.32
C LEU A 247 -24.97 4.19 -14.52
N ALA A 248 -24.68 5.45 -14.25
CA ALA A 248 -24.45 6.45 -15.26
C ALA A 248 -23.05 7.05 -15.08
N ALA A 249 -22.42 7.42 -16.18
CA ALA A 249 -21.23 8.24 -16.17
C ALA A 249 -21.65 9.69 -16.49
N ASP A 250 -21.34 10.64 -15.61
CA ASP A 250 -21.40 12.04 -15.97
C ASP A 250 -20.45 12.28 -17.15
N PRO A 251 -20.86 12.97 -18.23
CA PRO A 251 -19.97 13.26 -19.37
C PRO A 251 -18.67 13.94 -18.97
N ALA A 252 -18.66 14.75 -17.92
CA ALA A 252 -17.48 15.43 -17.41
C ALA A 252 -16.43 14.46 -16.81
N LEU A 253 -16.80 13.24 -16.44
CA LEU A 253 -15.85 12.22 -15.96
C LEU A 253 -14.81 11.84 -17.02
N ARG A 254 -15.11 12.00 -18.31
CA ARG A 254 -14.16 11.73 -19.39
C ARG A 254 -12.91 12.61 -19.24
N ASP A 255 -13.13 13.87 -18.90
CA ASP A 255 -12.09 14.89 -18.82
C ASP A 255 -11.62 15.15 -17.37
N TRP A 256 -12.34 14.60 -16.39
CA TRP A 256 -11.93 14.74 -15.00
C TRP A 256 -10.59 14.06 -14.73
N ARG A 257 -9.74 14.78 -14.03
CA ARG A 257 -8.45 14.26 -13.53
C ARG A 257 -8.32 14.54 -12.04
N ARG A 258 -7.85 13.55 -11.33
CA ARG A 258 -7.47 13.68 -9.91
C ARG A 258 -6.21 14.53 -9.82
N ALA A 259 -6.20 15.54 -8.97
CA ALA A 259 -5.00 16.33 -8.71
C ALA A 259 -3.85 15.42 -8.24
N PRO A 260 -2.62 15.62 -8.73
CA PRO A 260 -1.46 14.85 -8.31
C PRO A 260 -1.20 15.02 -6.81
N SER A 261 -0.54 14.05 -6.20
CA SER A 261 -0.09 14.09 -4.81
C SER A 261 1.40 14.42 -4.78
N ASP A 262 1.78 15.46 -4.01
CA ASP A 262 3.20 15.79 -3.82
C ASP A 262 3.87 14.78 -2.87
N PRO A 263 4.89 14.03 -3.32
CA PRO A 263 5.61 13.08 -2.49
C PRO A 263 6.29 13.72 -1.25
N ALA A 264 6.62 15.02 -1.30
CA ALA A 264 7.23 15.71 -0.16
C ALA A 264 6.28 15.77 1.05
N LEU A 265 4.97 15.79 0.83
CA LEU A 265 3.96 15.79 1.89
C LEU A 265 3.94 14.49 2.73
N ARG A 266 4.62 13.44 2.31
CA ARG A 266 4.79 12.20 3.09
C ARG A 266 5.65 12.41 4.33
N PHE A 267 6.33 13.55 4.45
CA PHE A 267 7.28 13.89 5.49
C PHE A 267 6.86 15.12 6.28
N GLY A 268 7.24 15.14 7.57
CA GLY A 268 7.01 16.28 8.45
C GLY A 268 5.55 16.50 8.84
N ALA A 269 5.25 17.68 9.33
CA ALA A 269 3.93 18.05 9.86
C ALA A 269 2.95 18.37 8.73
N GLN A 270 1.82 17.68 8.74
CA GLN A 270 0.71 17.89 7.81
C GLN A 270 -0.52 18.40 8.57
N PRO A 271 -1.14 19.50 8.13
CA PRO A 271 -2.34 20.02 8.77
C PRO A 271 -3.49 19.01 8.68
N VAL A 272 -4.32 18.99 9.72
CA VAL A 272 -5.53 18.19 9.82
C VAL A 272 -6.74 19.07 10.13
N ARG A 273 -7.96 18.51 10.03
CA ARG A 273 -9.22 19.23 10.30
C ARG A 273 -9.31 19.80 11.71
N ASP A 274 -8.65 19.16 12.69
CA ASP A 274 -8.65 19.60 14.08
C ASP A 274 -7.67 20.78 14.26
N PRO A 275 -8.16 22.00 14.60
CA PRO A 275 -7.33 23.16 14.76
C PRO A 275 -6.26 22.98 15.86
N GLY A 276 -5.03 23.40 15.58
CA GLY A 276 -3.90 23.26 16.53
C GLY A 276 -3.30 21.86 16.58
N ARG A 277 -3.78 20.93 15.77
CA ARG A 277 -3.22 19.58 15.61
C ARG A 277 -2.64 19.39 14.22
N CYS A 278 -1.78 18.38 14.10
CA CYS A 278 -1.20 17.93 12.84
C CYS A 278 -0.95 16.42 12.88
N SER A 279 -0.65 15.87 11.71
CA SER A 279 -0.09 14.52 11.59
C SER A 279 1.37 14.63 11.15
N VAL A 280 2.27 13.88 11.77
CA VAL A 280 3.71 13.93 11.45
C VAL A 280 4.12 12.67 10.71
N GLY A 281 4.59 12.85 9.48
CA GLY A 281 4.95 11.75 8.56
C GLY A 281 6.45 11.47 8.52
N ALA A 282 6.81 10.20 8.39
CA ALA A 282 8.17 9.70 8.16
C ALA A 282 8.13 8.36 7.42
N GLN A 283 9.28 7.92 6.88
CA GLN A 283 9.39 6.66 6.15
C GLN A 283 10.37 5.72 6.84
N PHE A 284 10.07 4.42 6.86
CA PHE A 284 11.02 3.41 7.30
C PHE A 284 12.10 3.22 6.24
N ALA A 285 13.37 3.23 6.65
CA ALA A 285 14.46 2.97 5.73
C ALA A 285 14.25 1.63 5.01
N LEU A 286 13.99 1.69 3.70
CA LEU A 286 13.67 0.54 2.85
C LEU A 286 12.50 -0.33 3.39
N GLY A 287 11.57 0.26 4.12
CA GLY A 287 10.41 -0.42 4.68
C GLY A 287 10.70 -1.37 5.84
N ARG A 288 11.91 -1.37 6.43
CA ARG A 288 12.29 -2.29 7.52
C ARG A 288 12.35 -1.58 8.86
N LEU A 289 11.75 -2.21 9.86
CA LEU A 289 11.85 -1.83 11.26
C LEU A 289 11.98 -3.09 12.13
N ASP A 290 12.27 -2.90 13.42
CA ASP A 290 12.26 -3.97 14.39
C ASP A 290 11.18 -3.78 15.46
N ALA A 291 10.95 -4.81 16.26
CA ALA A 291 9.96 -4.80 17.33
C ALA A 291 10.16 -3.63 18.30
N THR A 292 11.41 -3.32 18.67
CA THR A 292 11.75 -2.22 19.59
C THR A 292 11.35 -0.85 19.01
N ARG A 293 11.61 -0.65 17.71
CA ARG A 293 11.22 0.60 17.01
C ARG A 293 9.72 0.75 16.93
N LEU A 294 8.99 -0.33 16.64
CA LEU A 294 7.52 -0.28 16.59
C LEU A 294 6.91 0.01 17.96
N ASP A 295 7.44 -0.58 19.03
CA ASP A 295 7.02 -0.29 20.41
C ASP A 295 7.26 1.18 20.77
N ARG A 296 8.44 1.73 20.43
CA ARG A 296 8.76 3.14 20.65
C ARG A 296 7.89 4.09 19.80
N LEU A 297 7.50 3.70 18.58
CA LEU A 297 6.53 4.46 17.79
C LEU A 297 5.16 4.49 18.46
N ALA A 298 4.71 3.39 19.05
CA ALA A 298 3.49 3.35 19.85
C ALA A 298 3.57 4.27 21.07
N ALA A 299 4.69 4.25 21.79
CA ALA A 299 4.92 5.14 22.91
C ALA A 299 4.93 6.62 22.50
N LEU A 300 5.52 6.94 21.34
CA LEU A 300 5.53 8.29 20.78
C LEU A 300 4.12 8.78 20.44
N ALA A 301 3.28 7.90 19.85
CA ALA A 301 1.90 8.21 19.51
C ALA A 301 1.04 8.50 20.76
N ASP A 302 1.24 7.73 21.85
CA ASP A 302 0.55 7.97 23.11
C ASP A 302 1.04 9.24 23.82
N ALA A 303 2.35 9.52 23.81
CA ALA A 303 2.91 10.64 24.53
C ALA A 303 2.65 12.00 23.88
N HIS A 304 2.62 12.05 22.56
CA HIS A 304 2.57 13.32 21.80
C HIS A 304 1.40 13.42 20.83
N GLY A 305 0.70 12.31 20.53
CA GLY A 305 -0.41 12.25 19.59
C GLY A 305 -1.73 11.88 20.25
N ASP A 306 -2.62 11.30 19.46
CA ASP A 306 -3.91 10.75 19.90
C ASP A 306 -3.87 9.21 20.07
N GLY A 307 -2.70 8.61 20.13
CA GLY A 307 -2.51 7.17 20.22
C GLY A 307 -2.72 6.41 18.90
N THR A 308 -2.87 7.11 17.78
CA THR A 308 -3.12 6.46 16.48
C THR A 308 -1.99 6.69 15.47
N LEU A 309 -1.80 5.69 14.64
CA LEU A 309 -0.82 5.63 13.56
C LEU A 309 -1.50 5.28 12.23
N SER A 310 -0.95 5.72 11.11
CA SER A 310 -1.27 5.19 9.79
C SER A 310 -0.01 4.73 9.07
N MET A 311 0.06 3.44 8.74
CA MET A 311 1.06 2.93 7.79
C MET A 311 0.75 3.47 6.41
N THR A 312 1.77 3.71 5.59
CA THR A 312 1.60 4.28 4.26
C THR A 312 1.99 3.27 3.16
N PRO A 313 1.41 3.40 1.94
CA PRO A 313 1.81 2.55 0.81
C PRO A 313 3.25 2.79 0.34
N TRP A 314 3.89 3.84 0.80
CA TRP A 314 5.31 4.15 0.54
C TRP A 314 6.23 3.66 1.68
N GLN A 315 5.77 2.65 2.45
CA GLN A 315 6.54 2.05 3.54
C GLN A 315 6.90 3.05 4.65
N GLY A 316 6.01 3.99 4.94
CA GLY A 316 6.17 5.00 5.98
C GLY A 316 5.08 4.90 7.04
N VAL A 317 5.04 5.91 7.90
CA VAL A 317 4.09 6.06 9.00
C VAL A 317 3.72 7.52 9.22
N PHE A 318 2.49 7.77 9.61
CA PHE A 318 2.05 9.03 10.23
C PHE A 318 1.72 8.80 11.69
N VAL A 319 2.19 9.71 12.56
CA VAL A 319 1.75 9.86 13.96
C VAL A 319 0.68 10.94 13.97
N HIS A 320 -0.51 10.62 14.48
CA HIS A 320 -1.67 11.51 14.40
C HIS A 320 -1.94 12.28 15.70
N GLY A 321 -2.74 13.34 15.58
CA GLY A 321 -3.21 14.12 16.73
C GLY A 321 -2.12 14.89 17.48
N VAL A 322 -0.98 15.11 16.84
CA VAL A 322 0.16 15.84 17.44
C VAL A 322 -0.18 17.32 17.53
N ALA A 323 0.05 17.94 18.70
CA ALA A 323 -0.04 19.40 18.83
C ALA A 323 0.94 20.06 17.86
N THR A 324 0.53 21.07 17.11
CA THR A 324 1.36 21.70 16.06
C THR A 324 2.71 22.18 16.63
N GLY A 325 2.75 22.73 17.84
CA GLY A 325 3.99 23.14 18.50
C GLY A 325 4.92 21.99 18.90
N ALA A 326 4.41 20.74 19.01
CA ALA A 326 5.19 19.55 19.33
C ALA A 326 5.71 18.80 18.08
N ALA A 327 5.29 19.21 16.87
CA ALA A 327 5.67 18.55 15.64
C ALA A 327 7.20 18.43 15.42
N PRO A 328 8.04 19.45 15.72
CA PRO A 328 9.50 19.30 15.64
C PRO A 328 10.04 18.23 16.59
N THR A 329 9.55 18.16 17.83
CA THR A 329 9.94 17.13 18.82
C THR A 329 9.60 15.71 18.31
N VAL A 330 8.40 15.52 17.75
CA VAL A 330 8.00 14.24 17.19
C VAL A 330 8.84 13.87 15.98
N ARG A 331 9.12 14.81 15.06
CA ARG A 331 10.01 14.59 13.92
C ARG A 331 11.41 14.15 14.36
N ASP A 332 11.98 14.83 15.36
CA ASP A 332 13.33 14.54 15.86
C ASP A 332 13.37 13.16 16.57
N ALA A 333 12.30 12.80 17.28
CA ALA A 333 12.14 11.46 17.85
C ALA A 333 12.05 10.38 16.77
N LEU A 334 11.31 10.62 15.67
CA LEU A 334 11.25 9.71 14.50
C LEU A 334 12.63 9.55 13.86
N ALA A 335 13.39 10.65 13.71
CA ALA A 335 14.78 10.59 13.20
C ALA A 335 15.68 9.78 14.13
N ALA A 336 15.58 9.96 15.45
CA ALA A 336 16.34 9.20 16.45
C ALA A 336 16.00 7.70 16.44
N LEU A 337 14.80 7.31 16.00
CA LEU A 337 14.42 5.94 15.74
C LEU A 337 14.95 5.40 14.40
N GLY A 338 15.69 6.20 13.63
CA GLY A 338 16.26 5.82 12.33
C GLY A 338 15.26 5.84 11.18
N LEU A 339 14.16 6.61 11.29
CA LEU A 339 13.27 6.85 10.17
C LEU A 339 13.79 8.00 9.31
N VAL A 340 13.50 7.94 8.04
CA VAL A 340 13.70 9.03 7.08
C VAL A 340 12.64 10.10 7.34
N VAL A 341 13.07 11.32 7.63
CA VAL A 341 12.19 12.45 7.99
C VAL A 341 12.26 13.62 7.01
N SER A 342 13.04 13.47 5.94
CA SER A 342 13.22 14.48 4.91
C SER A 342 13.04 13.89 3.50
N PRO A 343 12.32 14.58 2.60
CA PRO A 343 12.19 14.15 1.20
C PRO A 343 13.51 14.23 0.42
N GLY A 344 14.51 14.97 0.93
CA GLY A 344 15.84 15.08 0.34
C GLY A 344 16.79 13.93 0.68
N ASP A 345 16.42 13.03 1.59
CA ASP A 345 17.21 11.84 1.91
C ASP A 345 17.16 10.86 0.73
N PRO A 346 18.30 10.30 0.27
CA PRO A 346 18.32 9.30 -0.79
C PRO A 346 17.36 8.13 -0.55
N LEU A 347 17.23 7.67 0.70
CA LEU A 347 16.33 6.58 1.09
C LEU A 347 14.84 6.93 0.96
N ALA A 348 14.48 8.22 0.92
CA ALA A 348 13.10 8.65 0.71
C ALA A 348 12.52 8.23 -0.66
N ARG A 349 13.40 8.02 -1.64
CA ARG A 349 13.06 7.67 -3.02
C ARG A 349 13.57 6.30 -3.45
N MET A 350 13.99 5.48 -2.49
CA MET A 350 14.50 4.13 -2.73
C MET A 350 13.56 3.08 -2.17
N VAL A 351 13.28 2.05 -2.98
CA VAL A 351 12.54 0.87 -2.57
C VAL A 351 13.40 -0.37 -2.82
N ALA A 352 13.49 -1.26 -1.84
CA ALA A 352 14.17 -2.54 -2.00
C ALA A 352 13.28 -3.70 -1.54
N CYS A 353 13.33 -4.83 -2.26
CA CYS A 353 12.63 -6.04 -1.85
C CYS A 353 13.34 -6.71 -0.65
N ALA A 354 12.81 -7.83 -0.15
CA ALA A 354 13.42 -8.54 1.01
C ALA A 354 14.85 -9.03 0.76
N GLY A 355 15.24 -9.18 -0.51
CA GLY A 355 16.58 -9.68 -0.88
C GLY A 355 16.82 -11.14 -0.50
N SER A 356 18.05 -11.61 -0.70
CA SER A 356 18.44 -13.00 -0.40
C SER A 356 18.40 -13.32 1.10
N ALA A 357 18.48 -12.33 1.96
CA ALA A 357 18.33 -12.51 3.40
C ALA A 357 16.92 -13.00 3.80
N GLY A 358 15.88 -12.68 3.02
CA GLY A 358 14.49 -13.03 3.34
C GLY A 358 13.73 -13.74 2.22
N CYS A 359 14.33 -13.96 1.04
CA CYS A 359 13.67 -14.55 -0.12
C CYS A 359 14.60 -15.49 -0.89
N ALA A 360 14.26 -16.77 -0.94
CA ALA A 360 15.03 -17.79 -1.66
C ALA A 360 15.16 -17.57 -3.19
N LYS A 361 14.33 -16.68 -3.76
CA LYS A 361 14.39 -16.34 -5.20
C LYS A 361 15.30 -15.15 -5.51
N ALA A 362 15.72 -14.42 -4.49
CA ALA A 362 16.55 -13.24 -4.68
C ALA A 362 18.03 -13.64 -4.85
N ARG A 363 18.71 -13.00 -5.79
CA ARG A 363 20.11 -13.25 -6.15
C ARG A 363 21.10 -12.38 -5.34
N ALA A 364 20.62 -11.31 -4.68
CA ALA A 364 21.40 -10.38 -3.87
C ALA A 364 20.66 -9.93 -2.61
N ASP A 365 21.40 -9.45 -1.61
CA ASP A 365 20.87 -8.80 -0.43
C ASP A 365 20.53 -7.33 -0.75
N THR A 366 19.41 -7.13 -1.39
CA THR A 366 18.99 -5.84 -1.95
C THR A 366 18.86 -4.72 -0.92
N LYS A 367 18.50 -5.03 0.35
CA LYS A 367 18.40 -4.00 1.38
C LYS A 367 19.78 -3.53 1.87
N ARG A 368 20.70 -4.46 2.08
CA ARG A 368 22.08 -4.11 2.43
C ARG A 368 22.72 -3.31 1.29
N ASP A 369 22.54 -3.77 0.06
CA ASP A 369 23.13 -3.14 -1.12
C ASP A 369 22.50 -1.76 -1.40
N ALA A 370 21.19 -1.58 -1.12
CA ALA A 370 20.51 -0.29 -1.21
C ALA A 370 21.03 0.72 -0.17
N LEU A 371 21.28 0.28 1.08
CA LEU A 371 21.91 1.15 2.10
C LEU A 371 23.32 1.57 1.68
N ALA A 372 24.11 0.63 1.14
CA ALA A 372 25.45 0.92 0.64
C ALA A 372 25.41 1.89 -0.55
N LEU A 373 24.42 1.76 -1.44
CA LEU A 373 24.21 2.67 -2.56
C LEU A 373 23.78 4.07 -2.08
N ALA A 374 22.82 4.15 -1.16
CA ALA A 374 22.32 5.42 -0.61
C ALA A 374 23.45 6.26 0.03
N ALA A 375 24.43 5.61 0.65
CA ALA A 375 25.60 6.30 1.24
C ALA A 375 26.56 6.89 0.20
N ARG A 376 26.43 6.54 -1.09
CA ARG A 376 27.32 6.96 -2.20
C ARG A 376 26.68 7.94 -3.17
N ILE A 377 25.37 8.01 -3.19
CA ILE A 377 24.64 8.86 -4.13
C ILE A 377 23.94 10.01 -3.38
N GLY A 378 23.80 11.15 -4.04
CA GLY A 378 22.96 12.25 -3.58
C GLY A 378 21.47 11.95 -3.79
N THR A 379 20.64 12.98 -3.83
CA THR A 379 19.22 12.85 -4.17
C THR A 379 19.08 12.26 -5.56
N VAL A 380 18.44 11.09 -5.66
CA VAL A 380 18.14 10.42 -6.92
C VAL A 380 16.63 10.44 -7.18
N ARG A 381 16.25 10.23 -8.44
CA ARG A 381 14.87 9.90 -8.81
C ARG A 381 14.48 8.54 -8.25
N ASP A 382 13.20 8.20 -8.28
CA ASP A 382 12.70 6.94 -7.75
C ASP A 382 13.53 5.75 -8.23
N LEU A 383 14.08 5.02 -7.29
CA LEU A 383 15.00 3.90 -7.51
C LEU A 383 14.48 2.63 -6.85
N HIS A 384 14.39 1.56 -7.64
CA HIS A 384 13.98 0.25 -7.15
C HIS A 384 15.13 -0.76 -7.25
N LEU A 385 15.53 -1.37 -6.12
CA LEU A 385 16.42 -2.53 -6.10
C LEU A 385 15.61 -3.81 -5.94
N THR A 386 15.68 -4.70 -6.93
CA THR A 386 14.97 -5.98 -6.87
C THR A 386 15.92 -7.16 -6.96
N GLY A 387 15.69 -8.18 -6.13
CA GLY A 387 16.49 -9.39 -6.08
C GLY A 387 16.21 -10.38 -7.21
N CYS A 388 15.13 -10.19 -7.98
CA CYS A 388 14.73 -11.03 -9.10
C CYS A 388 13.71 -10.32 -10.00
N GLU A 389 13.33 -10.95 -11.10
CA GLU A 389 12.42 -10.44 -12.14
C GLU A 389 10.95 -10.25 -11.69
N ARG A 390 10.60 -10.58 -10.44
CA ARG A 390 9.21 -10.47 -9.93
C ARG A 390 8.80 -9.08 -9.50
N HIS A 391 9.75 -8.20 -9.20
CA HIS A 391 9.53 -6.80 -8.77
C HIS A 391 8.50 -6.65 -7.63
N CYS A 392 8.53 -7.53 -6.63
CA CYS A 392 7.47 -7.65 -5.61
C CYS A 392 7.33 -6.42 -4.70
N ALA A 393 8.38 -5.60 -4.55
CA ALA A 393 8.40 -4.48 -3.62
C ALA A 393 7.74 -3.22 -4.20
N LEU A 394 7.69 -3.09 -5.53
CA LEU A 394 7.11 -1.93 -6.20
C LEU A 394 6.09 -2.37 -7.25
N PRO A 395 4.82 -1.92 -7.18
CA PRO A 395 3.76 -2.35 -8.07
C PRO A 395 3.80 -1.70 -9.46
N HIS A 396 4.61 -0.68 -9.64
CA HIS A 396 4.81 0.08 -10.88
C HIS A 396 6.32 0.25 -11.16
N PRO A 397 6.76 0.48 -12.41
CA PRO A 397 8.16 0.76 -12.71
C PRO A 397 8.63 2.06 -12.06
N ALA A 398 9.81 2.02 -11.41
CA ALA A 398 10.51 3.21 -10.94
C ALA A 398 11.20 3.93 -12.10
N ALA A 399 11.65 5.18 -11.89
CA ALA A 399 12.48 5.90 -12.87
C ALA A 399 13.73 5.09 -13.22
N HIS A 400 14.36 4.47 -12.22
CA HIS A 400 15.46 3.52 -12.40
C HIS A 400 15.20 2.22 -11.64
N THR A 401 15.58 1.10 -12.22
CA THR A 401 15.50 -0.22 -11.57
C THR A 401 16.83 -0.96 -11.68
N LEU A 402 17.35 -1.40 -10.53
CA LEU A 402 18.49 -2.32 -10.42
C LEU A 402 17.96 -3.73 -10.18
N VAL A 403 18.18 -4.63 -11.13
CA VAL A 403 17.80 -6.05 -11.07
C VAL A 403 19.02 -6.89 -10.74
N ALA A 404 18.99 -7.61 -9.63
CA ALA A 404 20.10 -8.48 -9.24
C ALA A 404 20.29 -9.63 -10.23
N VAL A 405 21.51 -9.78 -10.71
CA VAL A 405 21.95 -10.87 -11.60
C VAL A 405 22.91 -11.84 -10.90
N GLY A 406 23.47 -11.44 -9.76
CA GLY A 406 24.34 -12.21 -8.89
C GLY A 406 24.51 -11.51 -7.54
N PRO A 407 25.29 -12.08 -6.59
CA PRO A 407 25.59 -11.43 -5.33
C PRO A 407 26.23 -10.05 -5.56
N ALA A 408 25.58 -8.98 -5.08
CA ALA A 408 26.01 -7.58 -5.23
C ALA A 408 26.26 -7.12 -6.69
N HIS A 409 25.70 -7.81 -7.69
CA HIS A 409 25.77 -7.42 -9.10
C HIS A 409 24.37 -7.20 -9.68
N TYR A 410 24.22 -6.10 -10.45
CA TYR A 410 22.94 -5.63 -10.92
C TYR A 410 22.97 -5.18 -12.39
N ASP A 411 21.87 -5.41 -13.10
CA ASP A 411 21.56 -4.73 -14.35
C ASP A 411 20.75 -3.46 -14.07
N LEU A 412 21.15 -2.33 -14.65
CA LEU A 412 20.46 -1.04 -14.48
C LEU A 412 19.55 -0.76 -15.66
N TYR A 413 18.30 -0.44 -15.37
CA TYR A 413 17.28 -0.04 -16.34
C TYR A 413 16.77 1.36 -16.06
N ARG A 414 16.42 2.10 -17.11
CA ARG A 414 15.71 3.39 -17.04
C ARG A 414 14.34 3.25 -17.69
N ARG A 415 13.32 3.74 -17.00
CA ARG A 415 11.94 3.80 -17.54
C ARG A 415 11.90 4.72 -18.75
N ASP A 416 11.27 4.29 -19.83
CA ASP A 416 11.14 5.01 -21.11
C ASP A 416 9.69 5.02 -21.64
N GLY A 417 8.71 4.65 -20.80
CA GLY A 417 7.31 4.53 -21.18
C GLY A 417 6.94 3.22 -21.89
N ALA A 418 7.94 2.39 -22.29
CA ALA A 418 7.70 1.08 -22.87
C ALA A 418 7.19 0.08 -21.81
N ALA A 419 6.65 -1.05 -22.28
CA ALA A 419 6.26 -2.15 -21.40
C ALA A 419 7.48 -2.73 -20.66
N GLY A 420 7.30 -3.13 -19.39
CA GLY A 420 8.37 -3.72 -18.58
C GLY A 420 9.20 -2.68 -17.85
N LEU A 421 10.52 -2.89 -17.79
CA LEU A 421 11.45 -2.04 -17.03
C LEU A 421 12.00 -0.84 -17.82
N GLY A 422 11.75 -0.80 -19.13
CA GLY A 422 12.32 0.19 -20.04
C GLY A 422 13.70 -0.20 -20.57
N THR A 423 14.51 0.81 -20.97
CA THR A 423 15.81 0.62 -21.60
C THR A 423 16.89 0.16 -20.61
N ALA A 424 17.64 -0.89 -20.95
CA ALA A 424 18.82 -1.28 -20.20
C ALA A 424 19.96 -0.28 -20.44
N LEU A 425 20.46 0.35 -19.37
CA LEU A 425 21.54 1.33 -19.42
C LEU A 425 22.91 0.66 -19.26
N ALA A 426 23.01 -0.36 -18.40
CA ALA A 426 24.24 -1.07 -18.14
C ALA A 426 23.96 -2.46 -17.55
N ARG A 427 24.92 -3.35 -17.64
CA ARG A 427 24.84 -4.75 -17.21
C ARG A 427 25.94 -5.08 -16.21
N HIS A 428 25.63 -6.02 -15.30
CA HIS A 428 26.61 -6.60 -14.37
C HIS A 428 27.35 -5.56 -13.50
N LEU A 429 26.68 -4.47 -13.10
CA LEU A 429 27.28 -3.43 -12.27
C LEU A 429 27.45 -3.88 -10.82
N THR A 430 28.57 -3.58 -10.23
CA THR A 430 28.76 -3.51 -8.78
C THR A 430 27.98 -2.31 -8.20
N ILE A 431 27.83 -2.23 -6.89
CA ILE A 431 27.17 -1.07 -6.24
C ILE A 431 27.93 0.25 -6.49
N ASP A 432 29.26 0.21 -6.53
CA ASP A 432 30.08 1.39 -6.79
C ASP A 432 29.93 1.89 -8.24
N GLU A 433 29.91 0.99 -9.21
CA GLU A 433 29.65 1.32 -10.62
C GLU A 433 28.21 1.82 -10.83
N ALA A 434 27.24 1.22 -10.14
CA ALA A 434 25.85 1.67 -10.17
C ALA A 434 25.71 3.09 -9.59
N ALA A 435 26.42 3.39 -8.49
CA ALA A 435 26.45 4.73 -7.89
C ALA A 435 27.04 5.77 -8.87
N ALA A 436 28.17 5.46 -9.52
CA ALA A 436 28.78 6.33 -10.52
C ALA A 436 27.80 6.63 -11.68
N ARG A 437 27.17 5.59 -12.24
CA ARG A 437 26.19 5.73 -13.34
C ARG A 437 24.97 6.54 -12.98
N LEU A 438 24.42 6.36 -11.77
CA LEU A 438 23.27 7.12 -11.28
C LEU A 438 23.65 8.58 -10.97
N GLY A 439 24.86 8.85 -10.52
CA GLY A 439 25.38 10.21 -10.28
C GLY A 439 25.68 10.99 -11.56
N GLU A 440 26.04 10.31 -12.66
CA GLU A 440 26.27 10.90 -13.98
C GLU A 440 24.96 11.27 -14.72
N ALA A 441 23.84 10.68 -14.34
CA ALA A 441 22.53 10.94 -14.93
C ALA A 441 22.06 12.36 -14.56
N ARG A 442 22.42 13.36 -15.37
CA ARG A 442 21.89 14.74 -15.28
C ARG A 442 20.37 14.70 -15.32
N PRO A 443 19.67 15.64 -14.63
CA PRO A 443 18.22 15.78 -14.77
C PRO A 443 17.89 16.04 -16.24
N SER A 444 17.35 15.06 -16.95
CA SER A 444 16.78 15.27 -18.27
C SER A 444 15.52 16.12 -18.10
N GLN A 445 15.34 17.11 -18.95
CA GLN A 445 14.08 17.85 -19.14
C GLN A 445 13.10 16.92 -19.87
N ASP A 446 12.52 15.97 -19.16
CA ASP A 446 11.54 15.04 -19.72
C ASP A 446 10.13 15.49 -19.31
N PRO A 447 9.17 15.67 -20.25
CA PRO A 447 7.82 16.18 -19.96
C PRO A 447 6.95 15.24 -19.10
N TYR A 448 7.46 14.08 -18.69
CA TYR A 448 6.80 13.16 -17.73
C TYR A 448 7.18 13.43 -16.27
N ASP A 449 7.89 14.53 -15.99
CA ASP A 449 8.40 14.92 -14.67
C ASP A 449 7.51 15.94 -13.93
N ALA A 450 6.29 16.22 -14.39
CA ALA A 450 5.32 17.10 -13.73
C ALA A 450 4.16 16.31 -13.12
#